data_f89b1e086113de1e8d7b8b16a04b2065
#
_entry.id   f89b1e086113de1e8d7b8b16a04b2065
#
_cell.length_a   1.000
_cell.length_b   1.000
_cell.length_c   1.000
_cell.angle_alpha   90.00
_cell.angle_beta   90.00
_cell.angle_gamma   90.00
#
_symmetry.space_group_name_H-M   'P 1'
#
loop_
_entity.id
_entity.type
_entity.pdbx_description
1 polymer ?
#
loop_
_entity_poly.entity_id
_entity_poly.type
_entity_poly.pdbx_seq_one_letter_code
_entity_poly.pdbx_strand_id
1 'polypeptide(L)' 'MKVKLIENDKIIDVPHWIYTVINNKKVILDQEKKIIGIVIEENK' A
#
# COMPACT_ATOMS: atom_id res chain seq x y z
N MET A 1 3.99 -1.49 8.58
CA MET A 1 4.23 -1.74 7.15
C MET A 1 4.32 -0.40 6.44
N LYS A 2 5.33 -0.24 5.62
CA LYS A 2 5.53 1.05 4.94
C LYS A 2 4.99 0.99 3.52
N VAL A 3 4.27 2.03 3.17
CA VAL A 3 3.59 2.12 1.88
C VAL A 3 3.98 3.43 1.23
N LYS A 4 4.32 3.34 -0.05
CA LYS A 4 4.62 4.53 -0.83
C LYS A 4 3.38 4.93 -1.61
N LEU A 5 2.90 6.14 -1.35
CA LEU A 5 1.73 6.64 -2.05
C LEU A 5 2.09 7.01 -3.48
N ILE A 6 1.23 6.62 -4.40
CA ILE A 6 1.49 6.88 -5.82
C ILE A 6 1.36 8.35 -6.14
N GLU A 7 0.42 9.02 -5.48
CA GLU A 7 0.09 10.39 -5.83
C GLU A 7 1.23 11.36 -5.60
N ASN A 8 1.94 11.20 -4.48
CA ASN A 8 2.94 12.18 -4.10
C ASN A 8 4.26 11.56 -3.66
N ASP A 9 4.42 10.25 -3.84
CA ASP A 9 5.64 9.53 -3.48
C ASP A 9 5.98 9.61 -2.00
N LYS A 10 5.01 9.95 -1.17
CA LYS A 10 5.25 9.96 0.27
C LYS A 10 5.16 8.56 0.82
N ILE A 11 5.96 8.30 1.85
CA ILE A 11 5.96 7.01 2.51
C ILE A 11 5.23 7.15 3.84
N ILE A 12 4.19 6.34 4.03
CA ILE A 12 3.41 6.35 5.25
C ILE A 12 3.47 4.99 5.90
N ASP A 13 3.16 4.96 7.19
CA ASP A 13 3.14 3.72 7.95
C ASP A 13 1.69 3.32 8.18
N VAL A 14 1.36 2.08 7.83
CA VAL A 14 -0.01 1.57 7.99
C VAL A 14 0.05 0.24 8.70
N PRO A 15 -1.09 -0.22 9.27
CA PRO A 15 -1.14 -1.56 9.88
C PRO A 15 -0.77 -2.63 8.87
N HIS A 16 -0.08 -3.65 9.32
CA HIS A 16 0.45 -4.66 8.41
C HIS A 16 -0.62 -5.52 7.76
N TRP A 17 -1.88 -5.40 8.19
CA TRP A 17 -2.97 -6.19 7.62
C TRP A 17 -3.81 -5.42 6.59
N ILE A 18 -3.49 -4.14 6.37
CA ILE A 18 -4.22 -3.34 5.40
C ILE A 18 -3.50 -3.41 4.06
N TYR A 19 -3.88 -4.37 3.24
CA TYR A 19 -3.34 -4.45 1.90
C TYR A 19 -4.16 -5.47 1.09
N THR A 20 -4.01 -5.40 -0.22
CA THR A 20 -4.62 -6.32 -1.16
C THR A 20 -3.54 -6.80 -2.12
N VAL A 21 -3.62 -8.03 -2.55
CA VAL A 21 -2.63 -8.57 -3.49
C VAL A 21 -3.23 -8.52 -4.89
N ILE A 22 -2.53 -7.83 -5.78
CA ILE A 22 -2.92 -7.74 -7.19
C ILE A 22 -1.66 -8.03 -8.01
N ASN A 23 -1.75 -9.01 -8.91
CA ASN A 23 -0.63 -9.41 -9.76
C ASN A 23 0.62 -9.71 -8.94
N ASN A 24 0.42 -10.42 -7.82
CA ASN A 24 1.51 -10.79 -6.93
C ASN A 24 2.20 -9.61 -6.26
N LYS A 25 1.53 -8.46 -6.21
CA LYS A 25 2.05 -7.29 -5.53
C LYS A 25 1.09 -6.85 -4.45
N LYS A 26 1.63 -6.41 -3.33
CA LYS A 26 0.81 -5.91 -2.24
C LYS A 26 0.60 -4.42 -2.42
N VAL A 27 -0.65 -4.02 -2.47
CA VAL A 27 -1.03 -2.64 -2.74
C VAL A 27 -2.11 -2.22 -1.77
N ILE A 28 -2.32 -0.91 -1.68
CA ILE A 28 -3.38 -0.33 -0.86
C ILE A 28 -4.41 0.27 -1.80
N LEU A 29 -5.68 -0.01 -1.52
CA LEU A 29 -6.79 0.52 -2.31
C LEU A 29 -7.57 1.54 -1.50
N ASP A 30 -8.19 2.48 -2.20
CA ASP A 30 -9.09 3.43 -1.55
C ASP A 30 -10.52 2.89 -1.56
N GLN A 31 -11.48 3.74 -1.17
CA GLN A 31 -12.87 3.30 -1.10
C GLN A 31 -13.44 2.97 -2.47
N GLU A 32 -12.87 3.53 -3.50
CA GLU A 32 -13.30 3.26 -4.88
C GLU A 32 -12.52 2.12 -5.50
N LYS A 33 -11.70 1.45 -4.70
CA LYS A 33 -10.90 0.30 -5.13
C LYS A 33 -9.85 0.68 -6.16
N LYS A 34 -9.34 1.91 -6.04
CA LYS A 34 -8.22 2.35 -6.86
C LYS A 34 -6.93 2.17 -6.07
N ILE A 35 -5.88 1.78 -6.76
CA ILE A 35 -4.59 1.60 -6.12
C ILE A 35 -4.02 2.97 -5.78
N ILE A 36 -3.82 3.24 -4.51
CA ILE A 36 -3.30 4.51 -4.04
C ILE A 36 -1.89 4.39 -3.47
N GLY A 37 -1.45 3.18 -3.19
CA GLY A 37 -0.12 3.00 -2.63
C GLY A 37 0.39 1.61 -2.87
N ILE A 38 1.70 1.46 -2.79
CA ILE A 38 2.38 0.19 -2.99
C ILE A 38 3.19 -0.13 -1.75
N VAL A 39 3.06 -1.34 -1.26
CA VAL A 39 3.80 -1.77 -0.09
C VAL A 39 5.27 -1.91 -0.47
N ILE A 40 6.13 -1.16 0.20
CA ILE A 40 7.55 -1.18 -0.09
C ILE A 40 8.36 -1.87 1.00
N GLU A 41 7.80 -1.98 2.20
CA GLU A 41 8.49 -2.64 3.28
C GLU A 41 7.48 -3.28 4.21
N GLU A 42 7.55 -4.59 4.34
CA GLU A 42 6.68 -5.31 5.25
C GLU A 42 7.37 -5.36 6.59
N ASN A 43 6.70 -4.77 7.55
CA ASN A 43 7.24 -4.79 8.89
C ASN A 43 6.84 -6.06 9.59
N LYS A 44 7.71 -6.51 10.46
CA LYS A 44 7.45 -7.73 11.22
C LYS A 44 6.86 -7.46 12.54
#